data_fe7f0914e75fcfff7af47d8713862966
#
_entry.id   fe7f0914e75fcfff7af47d8713862966
#
_cell.length_a   1.000
_cell.length_b   1.000
_cell.length_c   1.000
_cell.angle_alpha   90.00
_cell.angle_beta   90.00
_cell.angle_gamma   90.00
#
_symmetry.space_group_name_H-M   'P 1'
#
loop_
_entity.id
_entity.type
_entity.pdbx_description
1 polymer ?
#
loop_
_entity_poly.entity_id
_entity_poly.type
_entity_poly.pdbx_seq_one_letter_code
_entity_poly.pdbx_strand_id
1 'polypeptide(L)'
;MIVPPYKLVGGEVLFFAQVTVEAIMSESFDRVRVLWPDHLGLARGKYVPASLADKGTHHCTGTWALGYDRGMTPGTVGSYWDDGLPDFDATYDMADLRPSWEPNTRVVVASVERHGEPFSVSPRTALLKAIADWRALGYEPYVGLEFEAYIFCPDGQGGWKPMETPGAFVYGTGPSVDPHGLIDAIWAACAQSDIPLESVNSEYDSPQFEFTLRYCDALRAADEGFLFKVLAREVAHRYGLLLSFMGKPMSDRGGSGLHFNFSFRNKEDENVINDSSTKDGLSELAKFSIGGLLAHHQSLAGLCAPTVNAYKRLRPASLSGYWANWGYDHRGATIRVPSERGAPARLEHRLSDGAAVVHTAMAAVLQAARLGVTNKVDPGSPEGGNGLDTIDATLGVPPSLAEALDALEADQELVDAVGADLVAQHIAVKRTEWERFTGATTDWELREYLPFL
;
A
#
# COMPACT_ATOMS: atom_id res chain seq x y z
N MET A 1 9.41 -23.93 -14.43
CA MET A 1 8.20 -23.75 -15.24
C MET A 1 8.49 -22.68 -16.29
N ILE A 2 8.31 -22.97 -17.56
CA ILE A 2 8.79 -22.14 -18.69
C ILE A 2 7.78 -21.00 -18.89
N VAL A 3 8.23 -19.76 -18.72
CA VAL A 3 7.46 -18.57 -19.12
C VAL A 3 7.58 -18.43 -20.66
N PRO A 4 6.48 -18.23 -21.41
CA PRO A 4 6.52 -18.16 -22.88
C PRO A 4 7.20 -16.87 -23.38
N PRO A 5 7.85 -16.88 -24.56
CA PRO A 5 8.60 -15.79 -25.11
C PRO A 5 7.70 -14.67 -25.64
N TYR A 6 8.13 -13.43 -25.47
CA TYR A 6 7.44 -12.20 -25.79
C TYR A 6 7.39 -11.87 -27.31
N LYS A 7 6.39 -11.10 -27.68
CA LYS A 7 6.06 -10.65 -29.02
C LYS A 7 7.00 -9.56 -29.53
N LEU A 8 7.35 -9.63 -30.81
CA LEU A 8 8.15 -8.68 -31.56
C LEU A 8 7.49 -7.29 -31.64
N VAL A 9 8.21 -6.25 -31.26
CA VAL A 9 7.94 -4.88 -31.68
C VAL A 9 9.19 -4.35 -32.36
N GLY A 10 9.09 -4.05 -33.65
CA GLY A 10 10.14 -3.37 -34.41
C GLY A 10 11.34 -4.21 -34.81
N GLY A 11 11.24 -5.54 -34.96
CA GLY A 11 12.29 -6.39 -35.57
C GLY A 11 13.47 -6.77 -34.66
N GLU A 12 13.50 -6.33 -33.42
CA GLU A 12 14.48 -6.78 -32.42
C GLU A 12 13.80 -7.63 -31.33
N VAL A 13 14.38 -8.82 -31.08
CA VAL A 13 13.98 -9.72 -30.01
C VAL A 13 14.63 -9.22 -28.72
N LEU A 14 13.90 -8.50 -27.88
CA LEU A 14 14.32 -8.26 -26.50
C LEU A 14 14.12 -9.55 -25.70
N PHE A 15 15.18 -10.33 -25.58
CA PHE A 15 15.25 -11.40 -24.58
C PHE A 15 15.32 -10.75 -23.19
N PHE A 16 14.24 -10.80 -22.43
CA PHE A 16 14.38 -10.74 -20.98
C PHE A 16 15.06 -12.04 -20.56
N ALA A 17 16.32 -11.94 -20.15
CA ALA A 17 17.06 -13.08 -19.66
C ALA A 17 16.28 -13.72 -18.50
N GLN A 18 15.88 -14.98 -18.65
CA GLN A 18 15.51 -15.80 -17.48
C GLN A 18 16.73 -15.81 -16.58
N VAL A 19 16.68 -15.06 -15.49
CA VAL A 19 17.69 -15.14 -14.44
C VAL A 19 17.49 -16.51 -13.79
N THR A 20 18.34 -17.46 -14.11
CA THR A 20 18.33 -18.78 -13.50
C THR A 20 18.86 -18.69 -12.07
N VAL A 21 18.46 -19.60 -11.19
CA VAL A 21 19.03 -19.72 -9.84
C VAL A 21 20.56 -19.78 -9.90
N GLU A 22 21.12 -20.43 -10.92
CA GLU A 22 22.56 -20.46 -11.17
C GLU A 22 23.16 -19.09 -11.46
N ALA A 23 22.47 -18.22 -12.22
CA ALA A 23 22.91 -16.85 -12.48
C ALA A 23 22.83 -15.98 -11.21
N ILE A 24 21.80 -16.13 -10.40
CA ILE A 24 21.70 -15.47 -9.08
C ILE A 24 22.83 -15.88 -8.16
N MET A 25 23.18 -17.18 -8.15
CA MET A 25 24.25 -17.72 -7.31
C MET A 25 25.65 -17.46 -7.88
N SER A 26 25.78 -17.06 -9.16
CA SER A 26 27.07 -16.71 -9.76
C SER A 26 27.61 -15.34 -9.32
N GLU A 27 26.71 -14.43 -8.89
CA GLU A 27 27.11 -13.17 -8.25
C GLU A 27 27.34 -13.41 -6.76
N SER A 28 28.54 -13.18 -6.27
CA SER A 28 28.87 -13.37 -4.86
C SER A 28 28.09 -12.40 -3.97
N PHE A 29 27.37 -12.91 -3.02
CA PHE A 29 26.76 -12.15 -1.92
C PHE A 29 27.07 -12.84 -0.59
N ASP A 30 27.12 -12.06 0.49
CA ASP A 30 27.49 -12.58 1.81
C ASP A 30 26.26 -13.07 2.58
N ARG A 31 25.10 -12.43 2.34
CA ARG A 31 23.89 -12.66 3.14
C ARG A 31 22.59 -12.35 2.36
N VAL A 32 21.51 -12.93 2.84
CA VAL A 32 20.14 -12.59 2.44
C VAL A 32 19.43 -11.86 3.56
N ARG A 33 18.78 -10.77 3.25
CA ARG A 33 17.82 -10.09 4.10
C ARG A 33 16.43 -10.63 3.79
N VAL A 34 15.94 -11.54 4.62
CA VAL A 34 14.60 -12.12 4.51
C VAL A 34 13.63 -11.20 5.21
N LEU A 35 12.66 -10.62 4.48
CA LEU A 35 11.68 -9.68 5.01
C LEU A 35 10.26 -10.20 4.79
N TRP A 36 9.36 -9.83 5.68
CA TRP A 36 7.92 -10.03 5.52
C TRP A 36 7.16 -8.85 6.17
N PRO A 37 6.02 -8.41 5.58
CA PRO A 37 5.18 -7.36 6.15
C PRO A 37 4.35 -7.91 7.31
N ASP A 38 4.42 -7.27 8.48
CA ASP A 38 3.50 -7.56 9.57
C ASP A 38 2.14 -6.84 9.39
N HIS A 39 1.23 -7.04 10.34
CA HIS A 39 -0.10 -6.42 10.36
C HIS A 39 -0.08 -4.88 10.52
N LEU A 40 1.05 -4.28 10.85
CA LEU A 40 1.27 -2.83 10.89
C LEU A 40 1.98 -2.31 9.62
N GLY A 41 2.35 -3.19 8.69
CA GLY A 41 3.16 -2.87 7.52
C GLY A 41 4.64 -2.64 7.83
N LEU A 42 5.08 -3.02 9.03
CA LEU A 42 6.49 -2.96 9.40
C LEU A 42 7.25 -4.14 8.78
N ALA A 43 8.46 -3.86 8.30
CA ALA A 43 9.34 -4.89 7.80
C ALA A 43 9.94 -5.69 8.96
N ARG A 44 9.50 -6.94 9.08
CA ARG A 44 10.07 -7.91 9.99
C ARG A 44 10.96 -8.86 9.22
N GLY A 45 11.94 -9.45 9.88
CA GLY A 45 12.80 -10.42 9.19
C GLY A 45 14.09 -10.73 9.91
N LYS A 46 14.96 -11.43 9.18
CA LYS A 46 16.31 -11.81 9.64
C LYS A 46 17.32 -11.68 8.50
N TYR A 47 18.57 -11.44 8.87
CA TYR A 47 19.71 -11.69 8.00
C TYR A 47 20.15 -13.13 8.17
N VAL A 48 20.35 -13.84 7.06
CA VAL A 48 20.91 -15.18 7.03
C VAL A 48 22.15 -15.19 6.14
N PRO A 49 23.22 -15.93 6.46
CA PRO A 49 24.36 -16.07 5.58
C PRO A 49 23.96 -16.75 4.26
N ALA A 50 24.67 -16.45 3.17
CA ALA A 50 24.39 -17.02 1.85
C ALA A 50 24.34 -18.56 1.86
N SER A 51 25.15 -19.21 2.71
CA SER A 51 25.18 -20.67 2.87
C SER A 51 23.93 -21.29 3.49
N LEU A 52 23.01 -20.48 4.04
CA LEU A 52 21.74 -20.90 4.62
C LEU A 52 20.52 -20.25 3.93
N ALA A 53 20.73 -19.63 2.78
CA ALA A 53 19.71 -18.87 2.08
C ALA A 53 18.48 -19.73 1.67
N ASP A 54 18.68 -21.02 1.44
CA ASP A 54 17.64 -21.97 1.03
C ASP A 54 16.73 -22.48 2.15
N LYS A 55 16.95 -22.06 3.41
CA LYS A 55 16.28 -22.65 4.58
C LYS A 55 15.11 -21.82 5.14
N GLY A 56 14.85 -20.65 4.60
CA GLY A 56 13.88 -19.76 5.20
C GLY A 56 14.28 -19.29 6.61
N THR A 57 13.33 -18.76 7.37
CA THR A 57 13.57 -18.29 8.75
C THR A 57 12.37 -18.57 9.64
N HIS A 58 12.62 -18.78 10.97
CA HIS A 58 11.58 -19.00 11.97
C HIS A 58 11.39 -17.76 12.84
N HIS A 59 10.15 -17.47 13.24
CA HIS A 59 9.78 -16.28 13.99
C HIS A 59 8.68 -16.60 15.00
N CYS A 60 8.68 -15.91 16.15
CA CYS A 60 7.67 -16.07 17.19
C CYS A 60 6.34 -15.40 16.78
N THR A 61 5.22 -16.11 16.95
CA THR A 61 3.86 -15.60 16.68
C THR A 61 3.50 -14.39 17.54
N GLY A 62 4.13 -14.19 18.70
CA GLY A 62 3.94 -13.00 19.52
C GLY A 62 4.15 -11.67 18.78
N THR A 63 4.89 -11.68 17.68
CA THR A 63 5.07 -10.51 16.81
C THR A 63 3.73 -9.94 16.31
N TRP A 64 2.73 -10.79 16.11
CA TRP A 64 1.41 -10.40 15.61
C TRP A 64 0.53 -9.69 16.66
N ALA A 65 0.91 -9.73 17.95
CA ALA A 65 0.23 -8.98 18.99
C ALA A 65 0.76 -7.55 19.20
N LEU A 66 1.88 -7.17 18.58
CA LEU A 66 2.58 -5.91 18.87
C LEU A 66 1.90 -4.70 18.23
N GLY A 67 1.70 -3.63 19.03
CA GLY A 67 1.36 -2.30 18.55
C GLY A 67 2.60 -1.45 18.21
N TYR A 68 2.39 -0.24 17.68
CA TYR A 68 3.49 0.72 17.44
C TYR A 68 4.22 1.15 18.72
N ASP A 69 3.55 1.09 19.89
CA ASP A 69 4.12 1.34 21.21
C ASP A 69 4.94 0.17 21.76
N ARG A 70 5.04 -0.93 20.98
CA ARG A 70 5.67 -2.21 21.38
C ARG A 70 4.91 -2.96 22.49
N GLY A 71 3.73 -2.48 22.88
CA GLY A 71 2.79 -3.21 23.73
C GLY A 71 2.19 -4.39 22.99
N MET A 72 1.87 -5.44 23.73
CA MET A 72 1.20 -6.62 23.19
C MET A 72 -0.31 -6.53 23.46
N THR A 73 -1.12 -6.79 22.44
CA THR A 73 -2.57 -6.93 22.53
C THR A 73 -2.90 -8.40 22.80
N PRO A 74 -3.35 -8.77 23.99
CA PRO A 74 -3.73 -10.16 24.30
C PRO A 74 -4.90 -10.63 23.43
N GLY A 75 -4.97 -11.94 23.18
CA GLY A 75 -6.12 -12.55 22.49
C GLY A 75 -6.19 -12.26 20.99
N THR A 76 -5.14 -11.70 20.39
CA THR A 76 -5.06 -11.55 18.93
C THR A 76 -4.92 -12.93 18.26
N VAL A 77 -5.67 -13.14 17.17
CA VAL A 77 -5.75 -14.44 16.47
C VAL A 77 -4.36 -14.97 16.10
N GLY A 78 -3.52 -14.12 15.51
CA GLY A 78 -2.20 -14.53 15.03
C GLY A 78 -1.15 -14.71 16.10
N SER A 79 -1.40 -14.32 17.35
CA SER A 79 -0.40 -14.43 18.41
C SER A 79 -0.28 -15.81 19.01
N TYR A 80 -1.37 -16.60 18.97
CA TYR A 80 -1.44 -17.89 19.68
C TYR A 80 -1.01 -17.76 21.16
N TRP A 81 -1.53 -16.73 21.83
CA TRP A 81 -1.14 -16.34 23.17
C TRP A 81 -1.27 -17.49 24.18
N ASP A 82 -2.42 -18.17 24.17
CA ASP A 82 -2.72 -19.26 25.08
C ASP A 82 -1.94 -20.56 24.75
N ASP A 83 -1.39 -20.66 23.54
CA ASP A 83 -0.55 -21.77 23.09
C ASP A 83 0.95 -21.53 23.37
N GLY A 84 1.30 -20.45 24.07
CA GLY A 84 2.67 -20.13 24.46
C GLY A 84 3.51 -19.45 23.38
N LEU A 85 2.88 -18.73 22.43
CA LEU A 85 3.53 -17.94 21.38
C LEU A 85 4.47 -18.78 20.48
N PRO A 86 3.99 -19.88 19.88
CA PRO A 86 4.83 -20.77 19.07
C PRO A 86 5.46 -20.06 17.86
N ASP A 87 6.37 -20.75 17.19
CA ASP A 87 6.99 -20.23 15.97
C ASP A 87 6.11 -20.41 14.73
N PHE A 88 6.37 -19.57 13.74
CA PHE A 88 5.95 -19.68 12.36
C PHE A 88 7.14 -19.54 11.42
N ASP A 89 6.96 -19.90 10.15
CA ASP A 89 7.98 -19.94 9.14
C ASP A 89 7.83 -18.78 8.15
N ALA A 90 8.95 -18.18 7.75
CA ALA A 90 9.02 -17.27 6.60
C ALA A 90 9.79 -17.98 5.48
N THR A 91 9.07 -18.29 4.39
CA THR A 91 9.54 -19.12 3.26
C THR A 91 9.55 -18.30 1.97
N TYR A 92 10.44 -18.65 1.04
CA TYR A 92 10.56 -17.99 -0.27
C TYR A 92 11.23 -18.91 -1.28
N ASP A 93 11.05 -18.63 -2.57
CA ASP A 93 11.84 -19.28 -3.62
C ASP A 93 13.17 -18.53 -3.79
N MET A 94 14.25 -19.27 -4.00
CA MET A 94 15.56 -18.71 -4.30
C MET A 94 15.56 -17.86 -5.58
N ALA A 95 14.64 -18.12 -6.50
CA ALA A 95 14.42 -17.32 -7.70
C ALA A 95 13.87 -15.92 -7.42
N ASP A 96 13.27 -15.70 -6.25
CA ASP A 96 12.72 -14.40 -5.83
C ASP A 96 13.77 -13.47 -5.21
N LEU A 97 15.00 -13.97 -4.99
CA LEU A 97 16.10 -13.16 -4.47
C LEU A 97 16.47 -12.06 -5.48
N ARG A 98 16.51 -10.81 -5.01
CA ARG A 98 16.91 -9.64 -5.80
C ARG A 98 18.09 -8.91 -5.16
N PRO A 99 18.85 -8.09 -5.90
CA PRO A 99 19.85 -7.22 -5.34
C PRO A 99 19.24 -6.33 -4.24
N SER A 100 20.00 -6.07 -3.18
CA SER A 100 19.60 -5.14 -2.11
C SER A 100 20.29 -3.79 -2.31
N TRP A 101 19.71 -2.75 -1.69
CA TRP A 101 20.36 -1.45 -1.49
C TRP A 101 21.44 -1.46 -0.39
N GLU A 102 21.73 -2.63 0.16
CA GLU A 102 22.84 -2.89 1.07
C GLU A 102 23.96 -3.61 0.33
N PRO A 103 25.24 -3.28 0.62
CA PRO A 103 26.38 -3.97 -0.01
C PRO A 103 26.36 -5.47 0.23
N ASN A 104 26.72 -6.24 -0.78
CA ASN A 104 26.88 -7.70 -0.74
C ASN A 104 25.67 -8.45 -0.15
N THR A 105 24.47 -7.90 -0.34
CA THR A 105 23.23 -8.43 0.25
C THR A 105 22.21 -8.69 -0.85
N ARG A 106 21.50 -9.82 -0.75
CA ARG A 106 20.23 -10.04 -1.46
C ARG A 106 19.06 -9.77 -0.54
N VAL A 107 17.92 -9.40 -1.09
CA VAL A 107 16.69 -9.18 -0.34
C VAL A 107 15.54 -9.97 -0.95
N VAL A 108 14.62 -10.43 -0.11
CA VAL A 108 13.42 -11.14 -0.54
C VAL A 108 12.24 -10.79 0.36
N VAL A 109 11.03 -10.79 -0.21
CA VAL A 109 9.77 -10.74 0.55
C VAL A 109 9.25 -12.16 0.70
N ALA A 110 9.28 -12.67 1.92
CA ALA A 110 8.89 -14.04 2.24
C ALA A 110 7.38 -14.18 2.42
N SER A 111 6.84 -15.34 2.06
CA SER A 111 5.54 -15.81 2.53
C SER A 111 5.64 -16.25 3.98
N VAL A 112 4.54 -16.15 4.70
CA VAL A 112 4.46 -16.58 6.10
C VAL A 112 3.55 -17.80 6.19
N GLU A 113 4.06 -18.87 6.80
CA GLU A 113 3.39 -20.16 6.91
C GLU A 113 3.44 -20.68 8.34
N ARG A 114 2.46 -21.49 8.70
CA ARG A 114 2.48 -22.25 9.96
C ARG A 114 2.05 -23.69 9.69
N HIS A 115 2.91 -24.64 10.09
CA HIS A 115 2.69 -26.08 9.80
C HIS A 115 2.56 -26.40 8.30
N GLY A 116 3.24 -25.61 7.44
CA GLY A 116 3.18 -25.79 5.98
C GLY A 116 1.95 -25.19 5.31
N GLU A 117 1.08 -24.52 6.07
CA GLU A 117 -0.11 -23.83 5.55
C GLU A 117 0.08 -22.33 5.58
N PRO A 118 -0.45 -21.57 4.60
CA PRO A 118 -0.39 -20.11 4.59
C PRO A 118 -0.97 -19.52 5.87
N PHE A 119 -0.23 -18.58 6.49
CA PHE A 119 -0.64 -17.99 7.75
C PHE A 119 -1.78 -16.99 7.53
N SER A 120 -2.96 -17.28 8.09
CA SER A 120 -4.23 -16.59 7.77
C SER A 120 -4.24 -15.09 8.11
N VAL A 121 -3.43 -14.64 9.08
CA VAL A 121 -3.33 -13.22 9.47
C VAL A 121 -2.26 -12.45 8.69
N SER A 122 -1.53 -13.11 7.78
CA SER A 122 -0.50 -12.46 6.98
C SER A 122 -1.11 -11.56 5.90
N PRO A 123 -0.69 -10.28 5.80
CA PRO A 123 -1.11 -9.38 4.72
C PRO A 123 -0.87 -9.94 3.31
N ARG A 124 0.28 -10.61 3.12
CA ARG A 124 0.64 -11.20 1.83
C ARG A 124 -0.26 -12.40 1.49
N THR A 125 -0.65 -13.20 2.48
CA THR A 125 -1.62 -14.30 2.30
C THR A 125 -2.99 -13.78 1.87
N ALA A 126 -3.47 -12.68 2.45
CA ALA A 126 -4.74 -12.07 2.05
C ALA A 126 -4.71 -11.56 0.59
N LEU A 127 -3.58 -10.99 0.16
CA LEU A 127 -3.41 -10.57 -1.22
C LEU A 127 -3.36 -11.77 -2.18
N LEU A 128 -2.65 -12.82 -1.85
CA LEU A 128 -2.62 -14.06 -2.63
C LEU A 128 -4.02 -14.66 -2.80
N LYS A 129 -4.84 -14.63 -1.72
CA LYS A 129 -6.25 -15.03 -1.80
C LYS A 129 -7.04 -14.15 -2.77
N ALA A 130 -6.90 -12.82 -2.69
CA ALA A 130 -7.59 -11.90 -3.58
C ALA A 130 -7.23 -12.15 -5.05
N ILE A 131 -5.94 -12.37 -5.34
CA ILE A 131 -5.47 -12.71 -6.69
C ILE A 131 -6.05 -14.04 -7.15
N ALA A 132 -6.07 -15.07 -6.30
CA ALA A 132 -6.66 -16.38 -6.64
C ALA A 132 -8.16 -16.26 -6.91
N ASP A 133 -8.90 -15.46 -6.16
CA ASP A 133 -10.33 -15.22 -6.35
C ASP A 133 -10.61 -14.52 -7.70
N TRP A 134 -9.77 -13.57 -8.12
CA TRP A 134 -9.84 -12.92 -9.43
C TRP A 134 -9.49 -13.89 -10.58
N ARG A 135 -8.45 -14.72 -10.39
CA ARG A 135 -8.09 -15.79 -11.36
C ARG A 135 -9.21 -16.79 -11.54
N ALA A 136 -9.97 -17.11 -10.49
CA ALA A 136 -11.15 -17.97 -10.58
C ALA A 136 -12.26 -17.38 -11.46
N LEU A 137 -12.34 -16.03 -11.56
CA LEU A 137 -13.22 -15.35 -12.51
C LEU A 137 -12.61 -15.23 -13.92
N GLY A 138 -11.38 -15.69 -14.13
CA GLY A 138 -10.68 -15.65 -15.42
C GLY A 138 -9.85 -14.38 -15.66
N TYR A 139 -9.56 -13.60 -14.62
CA TYR A 139 -8.84 -12.35 -14.73
C TYR A 139 -7.60 -12.30 -13.84
N GLU A 140 -6.54 -11.67 -14.34
CA GLU A 140 -5.30 -11.39 -13.60
C GLU A 140 -5.25 -9.92 -13.20
N PRO A 141 -5.16 -9.60 -11.90
CA PRO A 141 -5.06 -8.21 -11.45
C PRO A 141 -3.64 -7.65 -11.64
N TYR A 142 -3.57 -6.43 -12.16
CA TYR A 142 -2.36 -5.63 -12.32
C TYR A 142 -2.52 -4.31 -11.60
N VAL A 143 -1.45 -3.82 -10.95
CA VAL A 143 -1.49 -2.62 -10.12
C VAL A 143 -0.25 -1.76 -10.33
N GLY A 144 -0.43 -0.44 -10.40
CA GLY A 144 0.59 0.59 -10.23
C GLY A 144 0.35 1.31 -8.91
N LEU A 145 1.41 1.65 -8.20
CA LEU A 145 1.35 2.31 -6.89
C LEU A 145 1.90 3.73 -6.98
N GLU A 146 1.19 4.68 -6.36
CA GLU A 146 1.65 6.05 -6.14
C GLU A 146 1.74 6.30 -4.63
N PHE A 147 2.94 6.58 -4.14
CA PHE A 147 3.20 6.88 -2.73
C PHE A 147 3.49 8.35 -2.54
N GLU A 148 2.84 8.99 -1.59
CA GLU A 148 3.19 10.32 -1.14
C GLU A 148 3.94 10.26 0.20
N ALA A 149 4.99 11.06 0.36
CA ALA A 149 5.79 11.10 1.57
C ALA A 149 6.38 12.49 1.84
N TYR A 150 6.47 12.83 3.12
CA TYR A 150 7.13 14.03 3.60
C TYR A 150 8.56 13.76 4.07
N ILE A 151 9.46 14.75 3.87
CA ILE A 151 10.85 14.70 4.33
C ILE A 151 11.04 15.65 5.49
N PHE A 152 11.69 15.17 6.54
CA PHE A 152 12.02 15.93 7.76
C PHE A 152 13.52 15.94 8.00
N CYS A 153 14.02 17.01 8.60
CA CYS A 153 15.37 17.12 9.11
C CYS A 153 15.37 17.29 10.64
N PRO A 154 16.48 16.98 11.34
CA PRO A 154 16.58 17.21 12.77
C PRO A 154 16.33 18.68 13.13
N ASP A 155 15.59 18.93 14.22
CA ASP A 155 15.29 20.29 14.71
C ASP A 155 16.38 20.87 15.61
N GLY A 156 17.38 20.06 15.94
CA GLY A 156 18.46 20.41 16.87
C GLY A 156 18.09 20.29 18.36
N GLN A 157 16.87 19.87 18.68
CA GLN A 157 16.36 19.68 20.06
C GLN A 157 15.99 18.22 20.36
N GLY A 158 16.36 17.32 19.46
CA GLY A 158 16.04 15.88 19.54
C GLY A 158 14.76 15.47 18.85
N GLY A 159 14.09 16.40 18.16
CA GLY A 159 12.89 16.19 17.34
C GLY A 159 13.15 16.37 15.84
N TRP A 160 12.07 16.49 15.10
CA TRP A 160 12.05 16.62 13.64
C TRP A 160 11.26 17.84 13.20
N LYS A 161 11.74 18.56 12.19
CA LYS A 161 11.04 19.65 11.51
C LYS A 161 10.98 19.38 10.01
N PRO A 162 10.00 19.92 9.27
CA PRO A 162 9.96 19.79 7.82
C PRO A 162 11.28 20.27 7.19
N MET A 163 11.78 19.55 6.18
CA MET A 163 12.94 19.99 5.41
C MET A 163 12.60 21.29 4.67
N GLU A 164 13.50 22.27 4.71
CA GLU A 164 13.30 23.54 4.01
C GLU A 164 13.57 23.38 2.50
N THR A 165 12.58 23.73 1.70
CA THR A 165 12.65 23.71 0.24
C THR A 165 12.04 25.00 -0.32
N PRO A 166 12.72 26.15 -0.15
CA PRO A 166 12.13 27.49 -0.41
C PRO A 166 11.76 27.75 -1.88
N GLY A 167 12.30 26.95 -2.80
CA GLY A 167 11.98 27.02 -4.24
C GLY A 167 11.05 25.91 -4.73
N ALA A 168 10.47 25.11 -3.83
CA ALA A 168 9.64 24.00 -4.21
C ALA A 168 8.26 24.45 -4.72
N PHE A 169 7.82 23.79 -5.77
CA PHE A 169 6.49 23.94 -6.38
C PHE A 169 5.97 22.56 -6.76
N VAL A 170 4.67 22.40 -6.84
CA VAL A 170 4.05 21.17 -7.38
C VAL A 170 4.65 20.86 -8.76
N TYR A 171 4.97 19.58 -8.98
CA TYR A 171 5.71 19.10 -10.16
C TYR A 171 7.12 19.70 -10.34
N GLY A 172 7.69 20.27 -9.27
CA GLY A 172 9.06 20.73 -9.27
C GLY A 172 10.06 19.58 -9.26
N THR A 173 11.24 19.82 -9.82
CA THR A 173 12.36 18.87 -9.87
C THR A 173 13.69 19.58 -9.62
N GLY A 174 14.73 18.82 -9.34
CA GLY A 174 16.08 19.32 -9.17
C GLY A 174 16.36 19.95 -7.81
N PRO A 175 17.51 20.67 -7.66
CA PRO A 175 18.03 21.09 -6.34
C PRO A 175 17.15 22.07 -5.56
N SER A 176 16.22 22.77 -6.23
CA SER A 176 15.29 23.68 -5.54
C SER A 176 14.24 22.95 -4.70
N VAL A 177 13.92 21.72 -5.06
CA VAL A 177 12.95 20.89 -4.34
C VAL A 177 13.63 19.80 -3.50
N ASP A 178 14.83 19.35 -3.90
CA ASP A 178 15.67 18.38 -3.19
C ASP A 178 17.09 18.90 -2.99
N PRO A 179 17.31 19.82 -2.04
CA PRO A 179 18.61 20.42 -1.81
C PRO A 179 19.67 19.44 -1.25
N HIS A 180 19.25 18.28 -0.79
CA HIS A 180 20.11 17.25 -0.22
C HIS A 180 20.46 16.12 -1.21
N GLY A 181 19.85 16.06 -2.40
CA GLY A 181 20.04 14.99 -3.36
C GLY A 181 19.47 13.65 -2.87
N LEU A 182 18.49 13.68 -1.97
CA LEU A 182 17.86 12.47 -1.42
C LEU A 182 17.08 11.71 -2.49
N ILE A 183 16.37 12.42 -3.36
CA ILE A 183 15.57 11.81 -4.43
C ILE A 183 16.47 11.06 -5.41
N ASP A 184 17.62 11.65 -5.80
CA ASP A 184 18.60 10.99 -6.66
C ASP A 184 19.15 9.73 -5.99
N ALA A 185 19.41 9.78 -4.67
CA ALA A 185 19.90 8.63 -3.91
C ALA A 185 18.85 7.52 -3.80
N ILE A 186 17.57 7.86 -3.58
CA ILE A 186 16.46 6.89 -3.58
C ILE A 186 16.32 6.27 -4.96
N TRP A 187 16.36 7.07 -6.02
CA TRP A 187 16.28 6.59 -7.41
C TRP A 187 17.41 5.59 -7.72
N ALA A 188 18.65 5.93 -7.38
CA ALA A 188 19.80 5.06 -7.57
C ALA A 188 19.67 3.74 -6.78
N ALA A 189 19.22 3.80 -5.51
CA ALA A 189 19.00 2.62 -4.68
C ALA A 189 17.87 1.72 -5.22
N CYS A 190 16.80 2.32 -5.74
CA CYS A 190 15.71 1.60 -6.40
C CYS A 190 16.22 0.87 -7.65
N ALA A 191 16.98 1.55 -8.50
CA ALA A 191 17.58 0.95 -9.69
C ALA A 191 18.56 -0.21 -9.34
N GLN A 192 19.35 -0.05 -8.28
CA GLN A 192 20.24 -1.11 -7.77
C GLN A 192 19.48 -2.35 -7.30
N SER A 193 18.24 -2.16 -6.79
CA SER A 193 17.48 -3.23 -6.13
C SER A 193 16.32 -3.78 -6.98
N ASP A 194 16.31 -3.48 -8.28
CA ASP A 194 15.24 -3.88 -9.20
C ASP A 194 13.83 -3.45 -8.72
N ILE A 195 13.75 -2.31 -8.05
CA ILE A 195 12.47 -1.67 -7.65
C ILE A 195 12.17 -0.58 -8.69
N PRO A 196 11.18 -0.78 -9.57
CA PRO A 196 11.02 0.04 -10.76
C PRO A 196 10.29 1.35 -10.43
N LEU A 197 11.01 2.43 -10.08
CA LEU A 197 10.46 3.77 -10.09
C LEU A 197 10.14 4.19 -11.53
N GLU A 198 8.93 4.72 -11.73
CA GLU A 198 8.47 5.27 -13.00
C GLU A 198 8.61 6.79 -13.02
N SER A 199 8.21 7.45 -11.94
CA SER A 199 8.35 8.90 -11.79
C SER A 199 8.51 9.32 -10.33
N VAL A 200 9.08 10.50 -10.12
CA VAL A 200 9.11 11.22 -8.84
C VAL A 200 8.92 12.70 -9.12
N ASN A 201 8.04 13.34 -8.35
CA ASN A 201 7.84 14.79 -8.40
C ASN A 201 7.59 15.34 -6.99
N SER A 202 7.82 16.66 -6.82
CA SER A 202 7.34 17.33 -5.62
C SER A 202 5.83 17.53 -5.70
N GLU A 203 5.15 17.36 -4.55
CA GLU A 203 3.75 17.58 -4.38
C GLU A 203 3.39 19.04 -4.12
N TYR A 204 2.08 19.32 -3.94
CA TYR A 204 1.55 20.66 -3.72
C TYR A 204 2.14 21.31 -2.46
N ASP A 205 2.23 20.55 -1.37
CA ASP A 205 2.79 21.01 -0.11
C ASP A 205 4.23 20.49 0.07
N SER A 206 5.16 21.44 0.14
CA SER A 206 6.58 21.14 0.38
C SER A 206 6.84 20.83 1.88
N PRO A 207 7.73 19.89 2.23
CA PRO A 207 8.56 19.03 1.38
C PRO A 207 7.94 17.66 1.14
N GLN A 208 6.84 17.60 0.44
CA GLN A 208 6.18 16.35 0.05
C GLN A 208 6.60 15.95 -1.36
N PHE A 209 6.78 14.64 -1.56
CA PHE A 209 7.08 14.02 -2.84
C PHE A 209 6.12 12.90 -3.12
N GLU A 210 5.76 12.74 -4.39
CA GLU A 210 5.07 11.59 -4.94
C GLU A 210 6.07 10.67 -5.65
N PHE A 211 5.95 9.38 -5.41
CA PHE A 211 6.76 8.32 -6.01
C PHE A 211 5.84 7.33 -6.70
N THR A 212 5.92 7.24 -8.02
CA THR A 212 5.16 6.27 -8.81
C THR A 212 6.01 5.04 -9.09
N LEU A 213 5.50 3.86 -8.77
CA LEU A 213 6.11 2.59 -9.14
C LEU A 213 5.45 2.04 -10.40
N ARG A 214 6.26 1.38 -11.23
CA ARG A 214 5.80 0.80 -12.48
C ARG A 214 4.67 -0.21 -12.25
N TYR A 215 3.66 -0.12 -13.08
CA TYR A 215 2.55 -1.05 -13.17
C TYR A 215 3.02 -2.47 -13.53
N CYS A 216 2.62 -3.47 -12.72
CA CYS A 216 2.90 -4.89 -12.91
C CYS A 216 1.81 -5.76 -12.27
N ASP A 217 1.99 -7.08 -12.25
CA ASP A 217 1.08 -7.99 -11.52
C ASP A 217 0.97 -7.60 -10.05
N ALA A 218 -0.22 -7.84 -9.47
CA ALA A 218 -0.58 -7.29 -8.16
C ALA A 218 0.34 -7.77 -7.01
N LEU A 219 0.80 -9.04 -7.04
CA LEU A 219 1.69 -9.54 -5.99
C LEU A 219 3.04 -8.84 -6.02
N ARG A 220 3.63 -8.76 -7.22
CA ARG A 220 4.89 -8.09 -7.42
C ARG A 220 4.79 -6.60 -7.07
N ALA A 221 3.71 -5.91 -7.47
CA ALA A 221 3.48 -4.52 -7.13
C ALA A 221 3.45 -4.30 -5.62
N ALA A 222 2.77 -5.17 -4.85
CA ALA A 222 2.70 -5.06 -3.40
C ALA A 222 4.05 -5.35 -2.73
N ASP A 223 4.77 -6.38 -3.17
CA ASP A 223 6.11 -6.71 -2.66
C ASP A 223 7.10 -5.57 -2.95
N GLU A 224 7.09 -5.01 -4.16
CA GLU A 224 7.92 -3.86 -4.54
C GLU A 224 7.54 -2.59 -3.77
N GLY A 225 6.23 -2.32 -3.58
CA GLY A 225 5.76 -1.21 -2.76
C GLY A 225 6.17 -1.32 -1.28
N PHE A 226 6.13 -2.52 -0.72
CA PHE A 226 6.62 -2.80 0.62
C PHE A 226 8.13 -2.54 0.73
N LEU A 227 8.93 -3.10 -0.18
CA LEU A 227 10.38 -2.89 -0.22
C LEU A 227 10.74 -1.42 -0.46
N PHE A 228 10.01 -0.72 -1.32
CA PHE A 228 10.20 0.71 -1.57
C PHE A 228 10.03 1.54 -0.28
N LYS A 229 8.99 1.28 0.52
CA LYS A 229 8.80 1.97 1.81
C LYS A 229 9.97 1.75 2.77
N VAL A 230 10.56 0.55 2.78
CA VAL A 230 11.74 0.23 3.60
C VAL A 230 12.97 0.95 3.06
N LEU A 231 13.26 0.78 1.77
CA LEU A 231 14.40 1.37 1.08
C LEU A 231 14.43 2.90 1.22
N ALA A 232 13.32 3.58 0.88
CA ALA A 232 13.26 5.03 0.89
C ALA A 232 13.54 5.61 2.29
N ARG A 233 12.99 4.98 3.34
CA ARG A 233 13.25 5.38 4.73
C ARG A 233 14.70 5.13 5.17
N GLU A 234 15.28 4.01 4.77
CA GLU A 234 16.66 3.68 5.12
C GLU A 234 17.67 4.54 4.35
N VAL A 235 17.40 4.87 3.10
CA VAL A 235 18.21 5.82 2.33
C VAL A 235 18.13 7.20 2.98
N ALA A 236 16.94 7.70 3.30
CA ALA A 236 16.78 8.97 4.00
C ALA A 236 17.57 9.00 5.33
N HIS A 237 17.52 7.92 6.11
CA HIS A 237 18.28 7.82 7.35
C HIS A 237 19.80 7.94 7.14
N ARG A 238 20.36 7.39 6.06
CA ARG A 238 21.78 7.55 5.71
C ARG A 238 22.17 9.00 5.39
N TYR A 239 21.21 9.81 4.96
CA TYR A 239 21.37 11.24 4.72
C TYR A 239 21.10 12.09 5.97
N GLY A 240 20.83 11.48 7.14
CA GLY A 240 20.45 12.17 8.37
C GLY A 240 19.05 12.80 8.30
N LEU A 241 18.21 12.32 7.40
CA LEU A 241 16.84 12.77 7.16
C LEU A 241 15.83 11.68 7.59
N LEU A 242 14.58 12.08 7.78
CA LEU A 242 13.46 11.17 8.01
C LEU A 242 12.45 11.33 6.87
N LEU A 243 12.22 10.23 6.13
CA LEU A 243 11.12 10.14 5.17
C LEU A 243 9.93 9.44 5.83
N SER A 244 8.76 10.08 5.77
CA SER A 244 7.55 9.62 6.45
C SER A 244 6.38 9.45 5.50
N PHE A 245 5.78 8.27 5.53
CA PHE A 245 4.50 7.94 4.86
C PHE A 245 3.30 8.17 5.79
N MET A 246 3.45 8.91 6.88
CA MET A 246 2.36 9.25 7.79
C MET A 246 1.30 10.06 7.07
N GLY A 247 0.01 9.68 7.17
CA GLY A 247 -1.07 10.26 6.40
C GLY A 247 -1.29 11.75 6.58
N LYS A 248 -1.11 12.28 7.80
CA LYS A 248 -1.24 13.71 8.11
C LYS A 248 -0.16 14.13 9.11
N PRO A 249 1.10 14.32 8.66
CA PRO A 249 2.19 14.65 9.58
C PRO A 249 2.18 16.11 10.05
N MET A 250 1.54 17.02 9.30
CA MET A 250 1.42 18.44 9.62
C MET A 250 -0.04 18.89 9.46
N SER A 251 -0.55 19.63 10.45
CA SER A 251 -1.96 20.03 10.52
C SER A 251 -2.37 21.01 9.42
N ASP A 252 -1.46 21.88 9.01
CA ASP A 252 -1.62 23.00 8.09
C ASP A 252 -1.26 22.66 6.63
N ARG A 253 -0.84 21.43 6.33
CA ARG A 253 -0.42 20.99 5.00
C ARG A 253 -1.24 19.79 4.51
N GLY A 254 -1.08 19.41 3.24
CA GLY A 254 -1.70 18.23 2.66
C GLY A 254 -1.35 16.93 3.40
N GLY A 255 -2.15 15.93 3.20
CA GLY A 255 -1.87 14.57 3.71
C GLY A 255 -1.13 13.73 2.68
N SER A 256 -0.60 12.59 3.09
CA SER A 256 0.05 11.62 2.21
C SER A 256 -0.87 10.44 1.93
N GLY A 257 -1.15 10.21 0.65
CA GLY A 257 -1.93 9.09 0.14
C GLY A 257 -1.07 7.91 -0.32
N LEU A 258 -1.76 6.84 -0.63
CA LEU A 258 -1.29 5.70 -1.39
C LEU A 258 -2.37 5.37 -2.42
N HIS A 259 -2.14 5.71 -3.68
CA HIS A 259 -3.11 5.45 -4.72
C HIS A 259 -2.84 4.11 -5.40
N PHE A 260 -3.93 3.35 -5.63
CA PHE A 260 -3.89 2.09 -6.37
C PHE A 260 -4.46 2.31 -7.77
N ASN A 261 -3.60 2.31 -8.77
CA ASN A 261 -3.96 2.30 -10.19
C ASN A 261 -4.05 0.85 -10.65
N PHE A 262 -5.25 0.33 -10.87
CA PHE A 262 -5.40 -1.10 -11.17
C PHE A 262 -6.23 -1.37 -12.42
N SER A 263 -5.92 -2.49 -13.05
CA SER A 263 -6.71 -3.05 -14.14
C SER A 263 -6.65 -4.58 -14.08
N PHE A 264 -7.42 -5.23 -14.96
CA PHE A 264 -7.46 -6.69 -15.04
C PHE A 264 -7.18 -7.13 -16.46
N ARG A 265 -6.48 -8.25 -16.61
CA ARG A 265 -6.21 -8.88 -17.89
C ARG A 265 -6.93 -10.22 -18.02
N ASN A 266 -7.41 -10.50 -19.20
CA ASN A 266 -7.97 -11.82 -19.54
C ASN A 266 -6.86 -12.81 -19.96
N LYS A 267 -7.24 -14.01 -20.36
CA LYS A 267 -6.29 -15.06 -20.80
C LYS A 267 -5.54 -14.70 -22.09
N GLU A 268 -6.09 -13.78 -22.87
CA GLU A 268 -5.50 -13.26 -24.10
C GLU A 268 -4.56 -12.08 -23.84
N ASP A 269 -4.30 -11.75 -22.56
CA ASP A 269 -3.49 -10.61 -22.09
C ASP A 269 -4.10 -9.23 -22.46
N GLU A 270 -5.41 -9.17 -22.68
CA GLU A 270 -6.11 -7.94 -22.99
C GLU A 270 -6.62 -7.26 -21.71
N ASN A 271 -6.54 -5.93 -21.67
CA ASN A 271 -7.06 -5.13 -20.56
C ASN A 271 -8.60 -5.06 -20.64
N VAL A 272 -9.28 -5.70 -19.69
CA VAL A 272 -10.75 -5.82 -19.65
C VAL A 272 -11.47 -4.67 -18.94
N ILE A 273 -10.75 -3.66 -18.44
CA ILE A 273 -11.34 -2.38 -17.99
C ILE A 273 -11.90 -1.61 -19.19
N ASN A 274 -11.22 -1.72 -20.34
CA ASN A 274 -11.61 -1.04 -21.58
C ASN A 274 -12.62 -1.84 -22.38
N ASP A 275 -13.64 -1.13 -22.91
CA ASP A 275 -14.54 -1.65 -23.94
C ASP A 275 -14.79 -0.55 -24.99
N SER A 276 -14.15 -0.68 -26.14
CA SER A 276 -14.25 0.29 -27.24
C SER A 276 -15.63 0.35 -27.89
N SER A 277 -16.53 -0.58 -27.60
CA SER A 277 -17.90 -0.58 -28.10
C SER A 277 -18.83 0.33 -27.30
N THR A 278 -18.45 0.68 -26.06
CA THR A 278 -19.22 1.58 -25.19
C THR A 278 -18.85 3.05 -25.45
N LYS A 279 -19.79 3.95 -25.21
CA LYS A 279 -19.60 5.40 -25.42
C LYS A 279 -18.47 5.99 -24.58
N ASP A 280 -18.30 5.48 -23.36
CA ASP A 280 -17.34 5.96 -22.37
C ASP A 280 -16.04 5.14 -22.34
N GLY A 281 -15.97 4.08 -23.15
CA GLY A 281 -14.82 3.20 -23.22
C GLY A 281 -14.63 2.30 -22.01
N LEU A 282 -15.62 2.19 -21.11
CA LEU A 282 -15.59 1.32 -19.93
C LEU A 282 -16.42 0.07 -20.14
N SER A 283 -15.86 -1.07 -19.72
CA SER A 283 -16.59 -2.35 -19.69
C SER A 283 -17.59 -2.39 -18.52
N GLU A 284 -18.53 -3.34 -18.56
CA GLU A 284 -19.39 -3.65 -17.41
C GLU A 284 -18.58 -4.09 -16.19
N LEU A 285 -17.51 -4.86 -16.40
CA LEU A 285 -16.59 -5.24 -15.33
C LEU A 285 -16.00 -4.03 -14.63
N ALA A 286 -15.54 -3.01 -15.37
CA ALA A 286 -15.04 -1.76 -14.79
C ALA A 286 -16.11 -1.05 -13.98
N LYS A 287 -17.32 -0.92 -14.49
CA LYS A 287 -18.45 -0.27 -13.80
C LYS A 287 -18.85 -1.03 -12.54
N PHE A 288 -18.98 -2.33 -12.58
CA PHE A 288 -19.29 -3.15 -11.42
C PHE A 288 -18.14 -3.11 -10.39
N SER A 289 -16.88 -3.08 -10.82
CA SER A 289 -15.74 -2.88 -9.91
C SER A 289 -15.85 -1.57 -9.15
N ILE A 290 -16.20 -0.47 -9.83
CA ILE A 290 -16.48 0.83 -9.20
C ILE A 290 -17.63 0.68 -8.21
N GLY A 291 -18.74 0.05 -8.60
CA GLY A 291 -19.91 -0.16 -7.74
C GLY A 291 -19.56 -0.88 -6.44
N GLY A 292 -18.74 -1.92 -6.50
CA GLY A 292 -18.27 -2.66 -5.32
C GLY A 292 -17.41 -1.81 -4.40
N LEU A 293 -16.48 -1.03 -4.95
CA LEU A 293 -15.64 -0.12 -4.17
C LEU A 293 -16.49 0.95 -3.43
N LEU A 294 -17.53 1.46 -4.07
CA LEU A 294 -18.44 2.44 -3.44
C LEU A 294 -19.32 1.79 -2.36
N ALA A 295 -19.82 0.59 -2.60
CA ALA A 295 -20.65 -0.15 -1.65
C ALA A 295 -19.89 -0.45 -0.34
N HIS A 296 -18.60 -0.77 -0.43
CA HIS A 296 -17.74 -1.09 0.71
C HIS A 296 -16.88 0.09 1.19
N HIS A 297 -17.15 1.33 0.73
CA HIS A 297 -16.31 2.51 0.96
C HIS A 297 -15.99 2.76 2.44
N GLN A 298 -16.99 2.69 3.33
CA GLN A 298 -16.80 2.92 4.77
C GLN A 298 -15.97 1.82 5.43
N SER A 299 -16.20 0.58 5.06
CA SER A 299 -15.48 -0.60 5.55
C SER A 299 -14.04 -0.61 5.06
N LEU A 300 -13.82 -0.24 3.79
CA LEU A 300 -12.48 -0.07 3.21
C LEU A 300 -11.63 0.94 3.99
N ALA A 301 -12.24 2.00 4.55
CA ALA A 301 -11.50 2.97 5.36
C ALA A 301 -10.80 2.32 6.57
N GLY A 302 -11.39 1.29 7.19
CA GLY A 302 -10.78 0.55 8.29
C GLY A 302 -9.47 -0.13 7.94
N LEU A 303 -9.30 -0.60 6.70
CA LEU A 303 -8.10 -1.28 6.20
C LEU A 303 -7.16 -0.35 5.42
N CYS A 304 -7.71 0.60 4.66
CA CYS A 304 -6.96 1.52 3.81
C CYS A 304 -6.44 2.74 4.56
N ALA A 305 -7.06 3.13 5.67
CA ALA A 305 -6.70 4.26 6.51
C ALA A 305 -6.52 3.80 7.98
N PRO A 306 -5.52 2.92 8.27
CA PRO A 306 -5.49 2.08 9.47
C PRO A 306 -4.89 2.76 10.70
N THR A 307 -4.88 4.09 10.78
CA THR A 307 -4.32 4.82 11.93
C THR A 307 -5.26 5.94 12.39
N VAL A 308 -5.18 6.32 13.66
CA VAL A 308 -5.93 7.47 14.19
C VAL A 308 -5.58 8.77 13.44
N ASN A 309 -4.38 8.85 12.90
CA ASN A 309 -3.89 10.00 12.15
C ASN A 309 -4.52 10.12 10.75
N ALA A 310 -4.85 9.00 10.09
CA ALA A 310 -5.42 8.97 8.74
C ALA A 310 -6.71 9.78 8.63
N TYR A 311 -7.54 9.79 9.67
CA TYR A 311 -8.82 10.53 9.74
C TYR A 311 -8.65 12.05 9.87
N LYS A 312 -7.43 12.54 10.05
CA LYS A 312 -7.07 13.95 9.90
C LYS A 312 -6.78 14.34 8.44
N ARG A 313 -6.41 13.35 7.59
CA ARG A 313 -6.28 13.51 6.14
C ARG A 313 -7.64 13.42 5.45
N LEU A 314 -8.44 12.42 5.81
CA LEU A 314 -9.74 12.13 5.21
C LEU A 314 -10.80 13.10 5.72
N ARG A 315 -11.02 14.19 4.99
CA ARG A 315 -11.95 15.27 5.34
C ARG A 315 -12.73 15.72 4.11
N PRO A 316 -13.95 16.23 4.29
CA PRO A 316 -14.64 16.97 3.22
C PRO A 316 -13.76 18.10 2.67
N ALA A 317 -13.99 18.49 1.43
CA ALA A 317 -13.23 19.53 0.75
C ALA A 317 -11.71 19.25 0.68
N SER A 318 -11.34 17.98 0.58
CA SER A 318 -9.96 17.53 0.35
C SER A 318 -9.90 16.60 -0.86
N LEU A 319 -8.71 16.44 -1.44
CA LEU A 319 -8.48 15.52 -2.57
C LEU A 319 -8.10 14.10 -2.10
N SER A 320 -8.60 13.70 -0.93
CA SER A 320 -8.13 12.51 -0.21
C SER A 320 -8.96 11.24 -0.42
N GLY A 321 -10.00 11.28 -1.25
CA GLY A 321 -10.93 10.15 -1.39
C GLY A 321 -11.89 10.01 -0.20
N TYR A 322 -12.40 11.14 0.32
CA TYR A 322 -13.34 11.18 1.44
C TYR A 322 -14.73 10.66 1.07
N TRP A 323 -15.26 11.04 -0.09
CA TRP A 323 -16.61 10.73 -0.51
C TRP A 323 -16.71 9.39 -1.25
N ALA A 324 -17.79 8.67 -1.03
CA ALA A 324 -18.13 7.47 -1.81
C ALA A 324 -18.61 7.87 -3.21
N ASN A 325 -17.71 8.30 -4.07
CA ASN A 325 -17.99 8.78 -5.41
C ASN A 325 -16.94 8.34 -6.43
N TRP A 326 -17.30 8.48 -7.70
CA TRP A 326 -16.41 8.20 -8.81
C TRP A 326 -16.57 9.23 -9.92
N GLY A 327 -15.57 9.38 -10.78
CA GLY A 327 -15.67 10.32 -11.90
C GLY A 327 -14.60 10.14 -12.95
N TYR A 328 -14.91 10.66 -14.17
CA TYR A 328 -13.98 10.65 -15.31
C TYR A 328 -12.94 11.76 -15.12
N ASP A 329 -11.67 11.35 -15.05
CA ASP A 329 -10.50 12.21 -14.83
C ASP A 329 -10.66 13.21 -13.66
N HIS A 330 -11.36 12.78 -12.62
CA HIS A 330 -11.86 13.62 -11.53
C HIS A 330 -11.06 13.42 -10.24
N ARG A 331 -10.13 14.31 -9.93
CA ARG A 331 -9.22 14.21 -8.78
C ARG A 331 -9.92 14.41 -7.41
N GLY A 332 -11.10 14.99 -7.38
CA GLY A 332 -11.94 15.11 -6.17
C GLY A 332 -12.76 13.84 -5.85
N ALA A 333 -12.76 12.85 -6.75
CA ALA A 333 -13.46 11.59 -6.53
C ALA A 333 -12.54 10.54 -5.90
N THR A 334 -13.12 9.66 -5.10
CA THR A 334 -12.41 8.51 -4.50
C THR A 334 -11.96 7.53 -5.57
N ILE A 335 -12.82 7.28 -6.58
CA ILE A 335 -12.46 6.44 -7.71
C ILE A 335 -12.39 7.33 -8.94
N ARG A 336 -11.18 7.60 -9.36
CA ARG A 336 -10.91 8.32 -10.59
C ARG A 336 -10.77 7.31 -11.73
N VAL A 337 -11.43 7.60 -12.86
CA VAL A 337 -11.24 6.89 -14.12
C VAL A 337 -10.39 7.78 -15.02
N PRO A 338 -9.08 7.59 -15.12
CA PRO A 338 -8.21 8.40 -15.95
C PRO A 338 -8.69 8.45 -17.40
N SER A 339 -8.22 9.48 -18.17
CA SER A 339 -8.67 9.73 -19.53
C SER A 339 -8.22 8.67 -20.54
N GLU A 340 -7.17 7.93 -20.23
CA GLU A 340 -6.58 6.92 -21.10
C GLU A 340 -7.54 5.74 -21.30
N ARG A 341 -7.58 5.22 -22.52
CA ARG A 341 -8.38 4.06 -22.93
C ARG A 341 -7.48 3.04 -23.67
N GLY A 342 -8.00 1.85 -23.92
CA GLY A 342 -7.24 0.76 -24.52
C GLY A 342 -6.32 0.10 -23.49
N ALA A 343 -5.09 -0.23 -23.86
CA ALA A 343 -4.13 -0.91 -23.01
C ALA A 343 -3.82 -0.17 -21.68
N PRO A 344 -3.70 1.18 -21.61
CA PRO A 344 -3.45 1.92 -20.38
C PRO A 344 -4.72 2.23 -19.55
N ALA A 345 -5.91 1.75 -19.95
CA ALA A 345 -7.14 1.96 -19.19
C ALA A 345 -7.03 1.37 -17.78
N ARG A 346 -7.45 2.13 -16.77
CA ARG A 346 -7.34 1.74 -15.36
C ARG A 346 -8.38 2.44 -14.50
N LEU A 347 -8.54 1.93 -13.30
CA LEU A 347 -9.24 2.59 -12.21
C LEU A 347 -8.21 3.02 -11.16
N GLU A 348 -8.32 4.24 -10.65
CA GLU A 348 -7.48 4.76 -9.58
C GLU A 348 -8.30 4.88 -8.30
N HIS A 349 -7.93 4.13 -7.28
CA HIS A 349 -8.54 4.23 -5.94
C HIS A 349 -7.67 5.10 -5.04
N ARG A 350 -8.23 6.17 -4.49
CA ARG A 350 -7.50 7.28 -3.84
C ARG A 350 -7.67 7.37 -2.32
N LEU A 351 -8.54 6.52 -1.73
CA LEU A 351 -8.84 6.55 -0.30
C LEU A 351 -7.63 6.22 0.57
N SER A 352 -6.78 5.29 0.13
CA SER A 352 -5.74 4.73 0.99
C SER A 352 -4.75 5.80 1.46
N ASP A 353 -4.39 5.66 2.73
CA ASP A 353 -3.44 6.51 3.44
C ASP A 353 -2.00 6.00 3.23
N GLY A 354 -1.01 6.89 3.24
CA GLY A 354 0.39 6.50 3.09
C GLY A 354 0.89 5.52 4.15
N ALA A 355 0.25 5.47 5.33
CA ALA A 355 0.55 4.52 6.40
C ALA A 355 -0.09 3.13 6.19
N ALA A 356 -0.92 2.95 5.16
CA ALA A 356 -1.57 1.68 4.89
C ALA A 356 -0.57 0.53 4.70
N VAL A 357 -0.98 -0.66 5.13
CA VAL A 357 -0.27 -1.91 4.86
C VAL A 357 -0.54 -2.29 3.41
N VAL A 358 0.45 -2.14 2.54
CA VAL A 358 0.28 -2.24 1.07
C VAL A 358 -0.48 -3.49 0.66
N HIS A 359 -0.07 -4.65 1.16
CA HIS A 359 -0.70 -5.94 0.83
C HIS A 359 -2.14 -6.04 1.31
N THR A 360 -2.42 -5.60 2.55
CA THR A 360 -3.78 -5.63 3.12
C THR A 360 -4.71 -4.68 2.38
N ALA A 361 -4.26 -3.44 2.15
CA ALA A 361 -5.07 -2.42 1.46
C ALA A 361 -5.35 -2.82 0.01
N MET A 362 -4.33 -3.35 -0.69
CA MET A 362 -4.50 -3.87 -2.06
C MET A 362 -5.46 -5.06 -2.09
N ALA A 363 -5.34 -6.01 -1.15
CA ALA A 363 -6.27 -7.14 -1.04
C ALA A 363 -7.71 -6.66 -0.83
N ALA A 364 -7.93 -5.69 0.07
CA ALA A 364 -9.25 -5.13 0.35
C ALA A 364 -9.86 -4.43 -0.88
N VAL A 365 -9.07 -3.59 -1.57
CA VAL A 365 -9.50 -2.89 -2.80
C VAL A 365 -9.86 -3.89 -3.90
N LEU A 366 -9.01 -4.90 -4.14
CA LEU A 366 -9.27 -5.92 -5.15
C LEU A 366 -10.50 -6.78 -4.79
N GLN A 367 -10.69 -7.13 -3.51
CA GLN A 367 -11.86 -7.90 -3.08
C GLN A 367 -13.15 -7.09 -3.17
N ALA A 368 -13.16 -5.84 -2.76
CA ALA A 368 -14.33 -4.97 -2.91
C ALA A 368 -14.74 -4.81 -4.39
N ALA A 369 -13.75 -4.59 -5.28
CA ALA A 369 -13.98 -4.55 -6.72
C ALA A 369 -14.57 -5.88 -7.25
N ARG A 370 -14.04 -7.03 -6.79
CA ARG A 370 -14.53 -8.36 -7.16
C ARG A 370 -15.97 -8.59 -6.70
N LEU A 371 -16.29 -8.22 -5.47
CA LEU A 371 -17.65 -8.31 -4.93
C LEU A 371 -18.62 -7.49 -5.79
N GLY A 372 -18.23 -6.29 -6.21
CA GLY A 372 -19.02 -5.49 -7.16
C GLY A 372 -19.30 -6.22 -8.47
N VAL A 373 -18.29 -6.89 -9.05
CA VAL A 373 -18.43 -7.66 -10.28
C VAL A 373 -19.33 -8.89 -10.06
N THR A 374 -19.14 -9.61 -8.97
CA THR A 374 -19.92 -10.83 -8.67
C THR A 374 -21.38 -10.52 -8.43
N ASN A 375 -21.66 -9.42 -7.72
CA ASN A 375 -23.00 -8.98 -7.33
C ASN A 375 -23.62 -8.02 -8.34
N LYS A 376 -22.88 -7.64 -9.42
CA LYS A 376 -23.31 -6.68 -10.45
C LYS A 376 -23.78 -5.36 -9.87
N VAL A 377 -22.98 -4.79 -8.97
CA VAL A 377 -23.31 -3.54 -8.26
C VAL A 377 -23.18 -2.35 -9.23
N ASP A 378 -24.28 -1.65 -9.46
CA ASP A 378 -24.28 -0.42 -10.27
C ASP A 378 -23.56 0.71 -9.53
N PRO A 379 -22.54 1.37 -10.11
CA PRO A 379 -21.86 2.49 -9.49
C PRO A 379 -22.68 3.78 -9.40
N GLY A 380 -23.85 3.85 -10.03
CA GLY A 380 -24.60 5.08 -10.18
C GLY A 380 -23.93 6.08 -11.14
N SER A 381 -24.39 7.34 -11.09
CA SER A 381 -23.83 8.40 -11.92
C SER A 381 -22.45 8.83 -11.45
N PRO A 382 -21.55 9.23 -12.39
CA PRO A 382 -20.30 9.87 -11.99
C PRO A 382 -20.55 11.21 -11.30
N GLU A 383 -19.61 11.64 -10.45
CA GLU A 383 -19.64 12.92 -9.75
C GLU A 383 -19.71 14.08 -10.75
N GLY A 384 -20.70 14.94 -10.59
CA GLY A 384 -20.94 16.11 -11.42
C GLY A 384 -20.35 17.40 -10.85
N GLY A 385 -20.06 17.43 -9.53
CA GLY A 385 -19.45 18.56 -8.85
C GLY A 385 -17.93 18.64 -9.06
N ASN A 386 -17.28 19.61 -8.41
CA ASN A 386 -15.81 19.72 -8.44
C ASN A 386 -15.13 18.86 -7.37
N GLY A 387 -15.89 18.15 -6.52
CA GLY A 387 -15.40 17.29 -5.46
C GLY A 387 -14.91 18.04 -4.21
N LEU A 388 -14.91 19.37 -4.21
CA LEU A 388 -14.47 20.22 -3.10
C LEU A 388 -15.62 21.05 -2.52
N ASP A 389 -16.21 21.93 -3.33
CA ASP A 389 -17.28 22.85 -2.93
C ASP A 389 -18.65 22.36 -3.39
N THR A 390 -18.71 21.69 -4.53
CA THR A 390 -19.92 21.09 -5.11
C THR A 390 -19.73 19.60 -5.24
N ILE A 391 -20.57 18.84 -4.52
CA ILE A 391 -20.45 17.39 -4.37
C ILE A 391 -21.83 16.78 -4.44
N ASP A 392 -22.02 15.78 -5.29
CA ASP A 392 -23.27 15.02 -5.42
C ASP A 392 -23.37 13.87 -4.40
N ALA A 393 -22.20 13.33 -3.98
CA ALA A 393 -22.15 12.25 -3.01
C ALA A 393 -22.60 12.70 -1.61
N THR A 394 -23.32 11.82 -0.92
CA THR A 394 -23.85 12.06 0.43
C THR A 394 -23.19 11.19 1.50
N LEU A 395 -22.47 10.14 1.09
CA LEU A 395 -21.78 9.21 1.97
C LEU A 395 -20.29 9.50 1.97
N GLY A 396 -19.73 9.75 3.15
CA GLY A 396 -18.28 9.89 3.34
C GLY A 396 -17.69 8.74 4.13
N VAL A 397 -16.36 8.75 4.30
CA VAL A 397 -15.70 7.83 5.24
C VAL A 397 -16.17 8.09 6.66
N PRO A 398 -16.13 7.10 7.57
CA PRO A 398 -16.38 7.32 9.00
C PRO A 398 -15.45 8.40 9.58
N PRO A 399 -15.89 9.18 10.58
CA PRO A 399 -15.14 10.32 11.07
C PRO A 399 -13.90 9.97 11.92
N SER A 400 -13.80 8.71 12.35
CA SER A 400 -12.68 8.24 13.18
C SER A 400 -12.30 6.80 12.86
N LEU A 401 -11.13 6.37 13.36
CA LEU A 401 -10.69 4.99 13.28
C LEU A 401 -11.70 4.04 13.95
N ALA A 402 -12.26 4.42 15.11
CA ALA A 402 -13.21 3.56 15.81
C ALA A 402 -14.43 3.22 14.95
N GLU A 403 -15.06 4.24 14.37
CA GLU A 403 -16.24 4.06 13.53
C GLU A 403 -15.94 3.36 12.21
N ALA A 404 -14.71 3.52 11.68
CA ALA A 404 -14.28 2.77 10.51
C ALA A 404 -14.06 1.29 10.82
N LEU A 405 -13.56 0.98 12.02
CA LEU A 405 -13.48 -0.41 12.49
C LEU A 405 -14.86 -1.02 12.74
N ASP A 406 -15.82 -0.23 13.26
CA ASP A 406 -17.21 -0.67 13.42
C ASP A 406 -17.86 -0.96 12.06
N ALA A 407 -17.66 -0.09 11.07
CA ALA A 407 -18.14 -0.30 9.70
C ALA A 407 -17.52 -1.56 9.07
N LEU A 408 -16.22 -1.77 9.27
CA LEU A 408 -15.52 -2.96 8.77
C LEU A 408 -16.04 -4.24 9.42
N GLU A 409 -16.21 -4.25 10.74
CA GLU A 409 -16.71 -5.40 11.50
C GLU A 409 -18.16 -5.78 11.12
N ALA A 410 -18.97 -4.79 10.74
CA ALA A 410 -20.35 -4.99 10.28
C ALA A 410 -20.43 -5.50 8.82
N ASP A 411 -19.40 -5.34 8.02
CA ASP A 411 -19.36 -5.71 6.60
C ASP A 411 -18.85 -7.14 6.43
N GLN A 412 -19.68 -8.12 6.77
CA GLN A 412 -19.29 -9.52 6.77
C GLN A 412 -18.85 -10.01 5.37
N GLU A 413 -19.44 -9.45 4.30
CA GLU A 413 -19.10 -9.83 2.93
C GLU A 413 -17.65 -9.46 2.59
N LEU A 414 -17.22 -8.23 2.95
CA LEU A 414 -15.84 -7.80 2.76
C LEU A 414 -14.88 -8.53 3.73
N VAL A 415 -15.29 -8.76 4.98
CA VAL A 415 -14.52 -9.51 5.99
C VAL A 415 -14.18 -10.91 5.48
N ASP A 416 -15.18 -11.65 4.97
CA ASP A 416 -14.99 -13.02 4.46
C ASP A 416 -14.13 -13.02 3.18
N ALA A 417 -14.31 -12.02 2.33
CA ALA A 417 -13.55 -11.87 1.10
C ALA A 417 -12.06 -11.59 1.36
N VAL A 418 -11.75 -10.68 2.27
CA VAL A 418 -10.36 -10.33 2.64
C VAL A 418 -9.71 -11.46 3.46
N GLY A 419 -10.44 -11.99 4.43
CA GLY A 419 -10.01 -13.06 5.34
C GLY A 419 -10.33 -12.69 6.79
N ALA A 420 -11.26 -13.44 7.38
CA ALA A 420 -11.80 -13.16 8.71
C ALA A 420 -10.72 -13.07 9.82
N ASP A 421 -9.72 -13.95 9.79
CA ASP A 421 -8.65 -13.96 10.79
C ASP A 421 -7.78 -12.70 10.69
N LEU A 422 -7.42 -12.27 9.48
CA LEU A 422 -6.65 -11.04 9.28
C LEU A 422 -7.43 -9.81 9.74
N VAL A 423 -8.72 -9.73 9.40
CA VAL A 423 -9.58 -8.62 9.79
C VAL A 423 -9.77 -8.58 11.30
N ALA A 424 -10.05 -9.73 11.93
CA ALA A 424 -10.17 -9.83 13.40
C ALA A 424 -8.86 -9.42 14.11
N GLN A 425 -7.73 -9.88 13.62
CA GLN A 425 -6.39 -9.48 14.07
C GLN A 425 -6.20 -7.98 13.99
N HIS A 426 -6.51 -7.39 12.82
CA HIS A 426 -6.40 -5.96 12.57
C HIS A 426 -7.28 -5.15 13.52
N ILE A 427 -8.56 -5.50 13.65
CA ILE A 427 -9.51 -4.81 14.51
C ILE A 427 -9.03 -4.84 15.96
N ALA A 428 -8.59 -5.99 16.49
CA ALA A 428 -8.13 -6.11 17.87
C ALA A 428 -6.97 -5.15 18.18
N VAL A 429 -5.95 -5.15 17.33
CA VAL A 429 -4.77 -4.28 17.52
C VAL A 429 -5.15 -2.80 17.36
N LYS A 430 -6.03 -2.46 16.40
CA LYS A 430 -6.41 -1.06 16.12
C LYS A 430 -7.37 -0.48 17.15
N ARG A 431 -8.21 -1.30 17.78
CA ARG A 431 -9.02 -0.87 18.93
C ARG A 431 -8.13 -0.53 20.14
N THR A 432 -7.09 -1.31 20.40
CA THR A 432 -6.11 -0.99 21.46
C THR A 432 -5.35 0.31 21.14
N GLU A 433 -5.00 0.58 19.86
CA GLU A 433 -4.42 1.85 19.43
C GLU A 433 -5.38 3.03 19.70
N TRP A 434 -6.67 2.85 19.37
CA TRP A 434 -7.72 3.86 19.62
C TRP A 434 -7.90 4.16 21.11
N GLU A 435 -7.97 3.14 21.96
CA GLU A 435 -8.08 3.30 23.42
C GLU A 435 -6.90 4.09 24.00
N ARG A 436 -5.68 3.79 23.57
CA ARG A 436 -4.49 4.54 23.99
C ARG A 436 -4.54 6.00 23.52
N PHE A 437 -4.99 6.24 22.29
CA PHE A 437 -5.12 7.60 21.75
C PHE A 437 -6.14 8.42 22.54
N THR A 438 -7.34 7.86 22.80
CA THR A 438 -8.41 8.56 23.53
C THR A 438 -8.12 8.71 25.01
N GLY A 439 -7.30 7.86 25.60
CA GLY A 439 -6.82 7.97 26.98
C GLY A 439 -5.67 8.97 27.19
N ALA A 440 -5.09 9.50 26.11
CA ALA A 440 -3.97 10.44 26.19
C ALA A 440 -4.47 11.88 26.20
N THR A 441 -4.04 12.67 27.21
CA THR A 441 -4.27 14.13 27.20
C THR A 441 -3.29 14.77 26.22
N THR A 442 -3.82 15.53 25.26
CA THR A 442 -3.04 16.16 24.19
C THR A 442 -2.59 17.57 24.54
N ASP A 443 -1.49 18.05 23.94
CA ASP A 443 -1.04 19.44 24.07
C ASP A 443 -2.11 20.45 23.61
N TRP A 444 -3.00 20.04 22.68
CA TRP A 444 -4.11 20.87 22.23
C TRP A 444 -5.13 21.05 23.36
N GLU A 445 -5.50 20.00 24.08
CA GLU A 445 -6.42 20.08 25.22
C GLU A 445 -5.85 20.94 26.34
N LEU A 446 -4.56 20.79 26.63
CA LEU A 446 -3.89 21.62 27.64
C LEU A 446 -3.89 23.10 27.25
N ARG A 447 -3.64 23.43 26.00
CA ARG A 447 -3.69 24.83 25.54
C ARG A 447 -5.09 25.39 25.50
N GLU A 448 -6.08 24.57 25.11
CA GLU A 448 -7.49 24.99 24.95
C GLU A 448 -8.19 25.19 26.29
N TYR A 449 -8.01 24.27 27.23
CA TYR A 449 -8.83 24.20 28.43
C TYR A 449 -8.12 24.67 29.71
N LEU A 450 -6.82 24.35 29.87
CA LEU A 450 -6.12 24.58 31.14
C LEU A 450 -6.13 26.03 31.63
N PRO A 451 -6.12 27.07 30.78
CA PRO A 451 -6.19 28.47 31.24
C PRO A 451 -7.59 28.85 31.78
N PHE A 452 -8.65 28.08 31.52
CA PHE A 452 -10.03 28.48 31.81
C PHE A 452 -10.75 27.54 32.77
N LEU A 453 -10.30 26.32 32.93
CA LEU A 453 -10.90 25.30 33.77
C LEU A 453 -9.99 24.88 34.92
#